data_c3d40b85aa7f8988bcba54677fbcfc19
#
_entry.id   c3d40b85aa7f8988bcba54677fbcfc19
#
_cell.length_a   1.000
_cell.length_b   1.000
_cell.length_c   1.000
_cell.angle_alpha   90.00
_cell.angle_beta   90.00
_cell.angle_gamma   90.00
#
_symmetry.space_group_name_H-M   'P 1'
#
loop_
_entity.id
_entity.type
_entity.pdbx_description
1 polymer ?
#
loop_
_entity_poly.entity_id
_entity_poly.type
_entity_poly.pdbx_seq_one_letter_code
_entity_poly.pdbx_strand_id
1 'polypeptide(L)'
;MNAVRSKSSNDPISYDAAAVLATGGIHQADVDDLAGPLSTAREESLNDLERWRTDGAGNESLDPAFLDLPERLLADYGTRRPESELFSILQTARRLREAVDRVVVLGIGGSYMGTRALFESCCHPFHNELSRGERGGRPRLSFEGFNIDNDSAQGLLDVLRSPPGGGDGDDLLAQWAMLVVSKSGGTLETAAATRFFLNALSDSLKGDA
;
A
#
# COMPACT_ATOMS: atom_id res chain seq x y z
N MET A 1 18.07 21.83 30.50
CA MET A 1 17.09 21.20 29.58
C MET A 1 17.77 20.98 28.24
N ASN A 2 18.43 19.85 28.10
CA ASN A 2 19.12 19.50 26.86
C ASN A 2 18.17 18.61 26.05
N ALA A 3 17.60 19.20 25.01
CA ALA A 3 16.88 18.44 24.00
C ALA A 3 17.85 17.39 23.40
N VAL A 4 17.49 16.12 23.48
CA VAL A 4 18.18 15.05 22.78
C VAL A 4 17.92 15.26 21.29
N ARG A 5 18.71 16.13 20.67
CA ARG A 5 18.79 16.25 19.21
C ARG A 5 19.84 15.23 18.73
N SER A 6 19.40 14.07 18.32
CA SER A 6 20.20 13.23 17.44
C SER A 6 20.28 13.95 16.09
N LYS A 7 21.32 14.75 15.89
CA LYS A 7 21.65 15.31 14.58
C LYS A 7 22.65 14.40 13.88
N SER A 8 22.17 13.48 13.09
CA SER A 8 22.88 13.10 11.86
C SER A 8 22.48 14.14 10.79
N SER A 9 23.44 14.82 10.21
CA SER A 9 23.23 15.94 9.28
C SER A 9 22.59 15.51 7.93
N ASN A 10 22.21 14.25 7.77
CA ASN A 10 21.65 13.66 6.57
C ASN A 10 20.32 12.90 6.79
N ASP A 11 19.76 12.89 8.00
CA ASP A 11 18.46 12.25 8.21
C ASP A 11 17.34 13.17 7.72
N PRO A 12 16.55 12.75 6.71
CA PRO A 12 15.44 13.53 6.19
C PRO A 12 14.26 13.63 7.16
N ILE A 13 14.28 12.84 8.24
CA ILE A 13 13.23 12.78 9.27
C ILE A 13 13.85 13.12 10.63
N SER A 14 13.27 14.07 11.33
CA SER A 14 13.63 14.39 12.72
C SER A 14 12.42 14.13 13.63
N TYR A 15 12.69 13.56 14.80
CA TYR A 15 11.70 13.35 15.85
C TYR A 15 12.04 14.20 17.07
N ASP A 16 11.04 14.99 17.53
CA ASP A 16 11.15 15.80 18.75
C ASP A 16 10.14 15.27 19.79
N ALA A 17 10.67 14.62 20.83
CA ALA A 17 9.87 14.07 21.92
C ALA A 17 9.57 15.10 23.04
N ALA A 18 10.02 16.35 22.92
CA ALA A 18 9.98 17.32 24.02
C ALA A 18 8.56 17.52 24.59
N ALA A 19 7.53 17.55 23.72
CA ALA A 19 6.15 17.71 24.16
C ALA A 19 5.64 16.48 24.95
N VAL A 20 6.00 15.28 24.56
CA VAL A 20 5.61 14.04 25.26
C VAL A 20 6.25 13.96 26.63
N LEU A 21 7.52 14.30 26.73
CA LEU A 21 8.28 14.31 28.00
C LEU A 21 7.86 15.46 28.93
N ALA A 22 7.39 16.60 28.39
CA ALA A 22 7.00 17.76 29.17
C ALA A 22 5.60 17.65 29.82
N THR A 23 4.71 16.83 29.27
CA THR A 23 3.31 16.73 29.73
C THR A 23 3.10 15.72 30.89
N GLY A 24 4.16 15.14 31.43
CA GLY A 24 4.11 14.34 32.67
C GLY A 24 3.62 12.91 32.52
N GLY A 25 3.48 12.40 31.30
CA GLY A 25 3.07 11.00 31.05
C GLY A 25 4.24 10.02 30.99
N ILE A 26 5.38 10.45 30.43
CA ILE A 26 6.59 9.64 30.24
C ILE A 26 7.79 10.47 30.72
N HIS A 27 8.64 9.89 31.57
CA HIS A 27 9.86 10.52 32.04
C HIS A 27 11.05 10.07 31.19
N GLN A 28 12.09 10.90 31.12
CA GLN A 28 13.34 10.53 30.41
C GLN A 28 13.93 9.20 30.94
N ALA A 29 13.82 8.94 32.23
CA ALA A 29 14.28 7.69 32.84
C ALA A 29 13.54 6.47 32.27
N ASP A 30 12.24 6.56 32.01
CA ASP A 30 11.46 5.46 31.41
C ASP A 30 11.94 5.15 29.98
N VAL A 31 12.35 6.18 29.24
CA VAL A 31 12.94 6.03 27.90
C VAL A 31 14.34 5.43 27.98
N ASP A 32 15.15 5.88 28.93
CA ASP A 32 16.52 5.39 29.13
C ASP A 32 16.53 3.93 29.56
N ASP A 33 15.58 3.49 30.38
CA ASP A 33 15.39 2.10 30.80
C ASP A 33 15.04 1.16 29.64
N LEU A 34 14.45 1.67 28.56
CA LEU A 34 14.16 0.91 27.34
C LEU A 34 15.39 0.71 26.42
N ALA A 35 16.48 1.42 26.64
CA ALA A 35 17.64 1.38 25.75
C ALA A 35 18.24 -0.03 25.61
N GLY A 36 18.35 -0.77 26.71
CA GLY A 36 18.82 -2.16 26.70
C GLY A 36 17.87 -3.11 25.93
N PRO A 37 16.61 -3.22 26.32
CA PRO A 37 15.62 -4.04 25.59
C PRO A 37 15.50 -3.70 24.11
N LEU A 38 15.52 -2.41 23.75
CA LEU A 38 15.46 -1.98 22.34
C LEU A 38 16.71 -2.37 21.55
N SER A 39 17.91 -2.30 22.18
CA SER A 39 19.15 -2.77 21.55
C SER A 39 19.09 -4.26 21.27
N THR A 40 18.62 -5.06 22.22
CA THR A 40 18.45 -6.51 22.06
C THR A 40 17.45 -6.83 20.95
N ALA A 41 16.27 -6.21 20.96
CA ALA A 41 15.25 -6.41 19.92
C ALA A 41 15.76 -6.01 18.53
N ARG A 42 16.56 -4.94 18.44
CA ARG A 42 17.21 -4.54 17.19
C ARG A 42 18.19 -5.60 16.69
N GLU A 43 19.03 -6.13 17.57
CA GLU A 43 19.99 -7.18 17.21
C GLU A 43 19.29 -8.46 16.76
N GLU A 44 18.24 -8.89 17.46
CA GLU A 44 17.40 -10.01 17.06
C GLU A 44 16.79 -9.80 15.67
N SER A 45 16.21 -8.63 15.42
CA SER A 45 15.62 -8.30 14.11
C SER A 45 16.65 -8.32 12.98
N LEU A 46 17.87 -7.82 13.22
CA LEU A 46 18.94 -7.85 12.22
C LEU A 46 19.47 -9.27 11.98
N ASN A 47 19.56 -10.11 13.03
CA ASN A 47 19.92 -11.51 12.90
C ASN A 47 18.86 -12.30 12.13
N ASP A 48 17.57 -12.03 12.36
CA ASP A 48 16.49 -12.65 11.61
C ASP A 48 16.50 -12.23 10.13
N LEU A 49 16.80 -10.97 9.84
CA LEU A 49 16.99 -10.50 8.47
C LEU A 49 18.14 -11.23 7.77
N GLU A 50 19.28 -11.42 8.46
CA GLU A 50 20.44 -12.12 7.90
C GLU A 50 20.14 -13.62 7.69
N ARG A 51 19.47 -14.26 8.63
CA ARG A 51 19.01 -15.65 8.48
C ARG A 51 18.08 -15.79 7.27
N TRP A 52 17.15 -14.85 7.09
CA TRP A 52 16.26 -14.87 5.92
C TRP A 52 17.02 -14.73 4.60
N ARG A 53 18.09 -13.92 4.57
CA ARG A 53 18.96 -13.76 3.39
C ARG A 53 19.75 -15.02 3.06
N THR A 54 20.21 -15.75 4.08
CA THR A 54 21.07 -16.94 3.92
C THR A 54 20.28 -18.22 3.64
N ASP A 55 19.14 -18.41 4.31
CA ASP A 55 18.35 -19.64 4.25
C ASP A 55 17.40 -19.70 3.05
N GLY A 56 17.28 -18.59 2.32
CA GLY A 56 16.51 -18.52 1.07
C GLY A 56 14.99 -18.62 1.22
N ALA A 57 14.30 -18.54 0.11
CA ALA A 57 12.83 -18.45 0.01
C ALA A 57 12.06 -19.75 0.39
N GLY A 58 12.71 -20.75 0.97
CA GLY A 58 12.07 -22.00 1.42
C GLY A 58 11.48 -21.93 2.82
N ASN A 59 11.81 -20.92 3.59
CA ASN A 59 11.28 -20.70 4.93
C ASN A 59 10.25 -19.56 4.91
N GLU A 60 9.29 -19.62 5.84
CA GLU A 60 8.34 -18.51 6.04
C GLU A 60 9.12 -17.20 6.16
N SER A 61 8.68 -16.17 5.43
CA SER A 61 9.30 -14.86 5.50
C SER A 61 9.26 -14.36 6.94
N LEU A 62 10.43 -14.20 7.55
CA LEU A 62 10.52 -13.59 8.87
C LEU A 62 10.02 -12.14 8.80
N ASP A 63 9.34 -11.67 9.84
CA ASP A 63 8.75 -10.33 9.88
C ASP A 63 9.72 -9.19 9.50
N PRO A 64 11.05 -9.24 9.81
CA PRO A 64 12.01 -8.22 9.41
C PRO A 64 12.38 -8.19 7.92
N ALA A 65 11.96 -9.14 7.11
CA ALA A 65 12.37 -9.27 5.69
C ALA A 65 12.00 -8.05 4.80
N PHE A 66 11.10 -7.17 5.27
CA PHE A 66 10.76 -5.93 4.58
C PHE A 66 11.81 -4.82 4.74
N LEU A 67 12.68 -4.90 5.75
CA LEU A 67 13.62 -3.81 6.10
C LEU A 67 14.57 -3.43 4.96
N ASP A 68 14.99 -4.40 4.15
CA ASP A 68 15.88 -4.19 3.01
C ASP A 68 15.17 -4.40 1.66
N LEU A 69 13.85 -4.53 1.66
CA LEU A 69 13.07 -4.82 0.45
C LEU A 69 13.30 -3.80 -0.67
N PRO A 70 13.29 -2.48 -0.42
CA PRO A 70 13.54 -1.49 -1.48
C PRO A 70 14.91 -1.66 -2.12
N GLU A 71 15.96 -1.84 -1.33
CA GLU A 71 17.34 -2.01 -1.80
C GLU A 71 17.49 -3.29 -2.62
N ARG A 72 16.91 -4.40 -2.16
CA ARG A 72 16.92 -5.68 -2.87
C ARG A 72 16.21 -5.59 -4.21
N LEU A 73 15.00 -5.02 -4.24
CA LEU A 73 14.23 -4.87 -5.48
C LEU A 73 14.97 -3.98 -6.49
N LEU A 74 15.57 -2.88 -6.03
CA LEU A 74 16.34 -1.98 -6.89
C LEU A 74 17.62 -2.62 -7.41
N ALA A 75 18.36 -3.34 -6.57
CA ALA A 75 19.57 -4.05 -6.97
C ALA A 75 19.27 -5.16 -7.98
N ASP A 76 18.23 -5.95 -7.75
CA ASP A 76 17.79 -6.99 -8.66
C ASP A 76 17.33 -6.42 -10.00
N TYR A 77 16.56 -5.33 -9.98
CA TYR A 77 16.16 -4.61 -11.18
C TYR A 77 17.34 -4.04 -11.96
N GLY A 78 18.39 -3.60 -11.27
CA GLY A 78 19.62 -3.10 -11.90
C GLY A 78 20.41 -4.20 -12.62
N THR A 79 20.42 -5.42 -12.09
CA THR A 79 21.25 -6.53 -12.58
C THR A 79 20.52 -7.51 -13.51
N ARG A 80 19.25 -7.81 -13.23
CA ARG A 80 18.44 -8.82 -13.93
C ARG A 80 17.10 -8.27 -14.41
N ARG A 81 17.13 -7.08 -14.96
CA ARG A 81 15.94 -6.25 -15.23
C ARG A 81 14.70 -6.99 -15.73
N PRO A 82 14.73 -7.80 -16.80
CA PRO A 82 13.52 -8.46 -17.32
C PRO A 82 12.95 -9.53 -16.39
N GLU A 83 13.81 -10.20 -15.60
CA GLU A 83 13.46 -11.29 -14.69
C GLU A 83 13.16 -10.79 -13.27
N SER A 84 13.37 -9.50 -13.00
CA SER A 84 13.20 -8.94 -11.65
C SER A 84 11.71 -8.76 -11.31
N GLU A 85 11.41 -8.92 -10.03
CA GLU A 85 10.06 -8.67 -9.49
C GLU A 85 9.60 -7.23 -9.75
N LEU A 86 10.49 -6.24 -9.55
CA LEU A 86 10.17 -4.84 -9.81
C LEU A 86 9.81 -4.58 -11.26
N PHE A 87 10.45 -5.25 -12.22
CA PHE A 87 10.06 -5.16 -13.63
C PHE A 87 8.65 -5.68 -13.85
N SER A 88 8.31 -6.83 -13.29
CA SER A 88 6.96 -7.42 -13.35
C SER A 88 5.90 -6.49 -12.76
N ILE A 89 6.19 -5.87 -11.61
CA ILE A 89 5.31 -4.86 -10.97
C ILE A 89 5.10 -3.67 -11.92
N LEU A 90 6.16 -3.11 -12.49
CA LEU A 90 6.07 -1.98 -13.40
C LEU A 90 5.31 -2.30 -14.69
N GLN A 91 5.47 -3.51 -15.23
CA GLN A 91 4.71 -3.97 -16.40
C GLN A 91 3.21 -4.13 -16.07
N THR A 92 2.89 -4.68 -14.90
CA THR A 92 1.50 -4.79 -14.44
C THR A 92 0.86 -3.43 -14.24
N ALA A 93 1.58 -2.49 -13.61
CA ALA A 93 1.11 -1.11 -13.44
C ALA A 93 0.86 -0.41 -14.78
N ARG A 94 1.75 -0.62 -15.78
CA ARG A 94 1.56 -0.09 -17.14
C ARG A 94 0.32 -0.69 -17.79
N ARG A 95 0.17 -2.00 -17.74
CA ARG A 95 -1.01 -2.70 -18.31
C ARG A 95 -2.32 -2.21 -17.68
N LEU A 96 -2.37 -2.06 -16.36
CA LEU A 96 -3.56 -1.51 -15.67
C LEU A 96 -3.83 -0.07 -16.13
N ARG A 97 -2.80 0.75 -16.21
CA ARG A 97 -2.93 2.12 -16.71
C ARG A 97 -3.50 2.21 -18.12
N GLU A 98 -3.17 1.27 -18.99
CA GLU A 98 -3.64 1.22 -20.38
C GLU A 98 -5.03 0.59 -20.53
N ALA A 99 -5.39 -0.30 -19.61
CA ALA A 99 -6.60 -1.12 -19.71
C ALA A 99 -7.82 -0.56 -18.95
N VAL A 100 -7.62 0.26 -17.90
CA VAL A 100 -8.73 0.71 -17.05
C VAL A 100 -8.62 2.18 -16.67
N ASP A 101 -9.76 2.79 -16.37
CA ASP A 101 -9.80 4.17 -15.82
C ASP A 101 -9.95 4.19 -14.29
N ARG A 102 -10.32 3.07 -13.68
CA ARG A 102 -10.56 2.98 -12.24
C ARG A 102 -9.91 1.74 -11.67
N VAL A 103 -9.30 1.88 -10.50
CA VAL A 103 -8.74 0.76 -9.72
C VAL A 103 -9.28 0.84 -8.30
N VAL A 104 -9.87 -0.25 -7.84
CA VAL A 104 -10.28 -0.42 -6.45
C VAL A 104 -9.20 -1.19 -5.70
N VAL A 105 -8.64 -0.58 -4.66
CA VAL A 105 -7.65 -1.21 -3.78
C VAL A 105 -8.38 -1.75 -2.55
N LEU A 106 -8.35 -3.06 -2.38
CA LEU A 106 -8.99 -3.77 -1.28
C LEU A 106 -7.94 -4.21 -0.26
N GLY A 107 -8.07 -3.75 0.97
CA GLY A 107 -7.14 -4.08 2.05
C GLY A 107 -7.50 -3.35 3.34
N ILE A 108 -6.90 -3.77 4.45
CA ILE A 108 -7.09 -3.16 5.77
C ILE A 108 -5.74 -2.96 6.47
N GLY A 109 -5.65 -1.99 7.35
CA GLY A 109 -4.46 -1.69 8.13
C GLY A 109 -3.25 -1.41 7.23
N GLY A 110 -2.13 -2.09 7.46
CA GLY A 110 -0.90 -1.93 6.69
C GLY A 110 -1.04 -2.27 5.20
N SER A 111 -1.99 -3.13 4.84
CA SER A 111 -2.27 -3.48 3.43
C SER A 111 -2.97 -2.37 2.64
N TYR A 112 -3.44 -1.32 3.32
CA TYR A 112 -4.21 -0.23 2.72
C TYR A 112 -3.57 1.13 2.98
N MET A 113 -3.16 1.41 4.25
CA MET A 113 -2.75 2.75 4.68
C MET A 113 -1.51 3.26 3.96
N GLY A 114 -0.52 2.40 3.69
CA GLY A 114 0.69 2.79 2.98
C GLY A 114 0.42 3.24 1.55
N THR A 115 -0.38 2.49 0.82
CA THR A 115 -0.78 2.85 -0.56
C THR A 115 -1.60 4.13 -0.58
N ARG A 116 -2.52 4.28 0.36
CA ARG A 116 -3.34 5.50 0.48
C ARG A 116 -2.49 6.72 0.84
N ALA A 117 -1.55 6.58 1.77
CA ALA A 117 -0.64 7.67 2.15
C ALA A 117 0.19 8.16 0.95
N LEU A 118 0.72 7.24 0.14
CA LEU A 118 1.43 7.58 -1.10
C LEU A 118 0.52 8.26 -2.12
N PHE A 119 -0.70 7.78 -2.29
CA PHE A 119 -1.67 8.39 -3.19
C PHE A 119 -2.00 9.83 -2.75
N GLU A 120 -2.34 10.05 -1.49
CA GLU A 120 -2.68 11.36 -0.95
C GLU A 120 -1.49 12.35 -0.95
N SER A 121 -0.26 11.84 -0.79
CA SER A 121 0.94 12.69 -0.76
C SER A 121 1.48 13.02 -2.15
N CYS A 122 1.35 12.11 -3.11
CA CYS A 122 2.00 12.22 -4.42
C CYS A 122 1.05 12.61 -5.55
N CYS A 123 -0.27 12.54 -5.35
CA CYS A 123 -1.25 12.88 -6.34
C CYS A 123 -1.93 14.23 -6.02
N HIS A 124 -2.60 14.78 -7.02
CA HIS A 124 -3.41 15.98 -6.82
C HIS A 124 -4.53 15.69 -5.79
N PRO A 125 -4.87 16.61 -4.86
CA PRO A 125 -5.91 16.38 -3.84
C PRO A 125 -7.27 15.95 -4.42
N PHE A 126 -7.60 16.40 -5.62
CA PHE A 126 -8.82 16.06 -6.37
C PHE A 126 -8.52 15.12 -7.55
N HIS A 127 -7.54 14.22 -7.39
CA HIS A 127 -7.10 13.34 -8.48
C HIS A 127 -8.26 12.60 -9.15
N ASN A 128 -9.18 12.07 -8.37
CA ASN A 128 -10.30 11.27 -8.90
C ASN A 128 -11.37 12.09 -9.62
N GLU A 129 -11.45 13.39 -9.40
CA GLU A 129 -12.39 14.31 -10.05
C GLU A 129 -11.85 14.87 -11.38
N LEU A 130 -10.53 14.82 -11.57
CA LEU A 130 -9.90 15.29 -12.80
C LEU A 130 -10.23 14.37 -13.98
N SER A 131 -10.21 14.93 -15.18
CA SER A 131 -10.26 14.15 -16.42
C SER A 131 -9.04 13.24 -16.56
N ARG A 132 -9.15 12.19 -17.37
CA ARG A 132 -8.03 11.26 -17.59
C ARG A 132 -6.78 11.96 -18.15
N GLY A 133 -6.96 12.97 -19.01
CA GLY A 133 -5.85 13.76 -19.54
C GLY A 133 -5.12 14.55 -18.45
N GLU A 134 -5.86 15.21 -17.57
CA GLU A 134 -5.31 15.98 -16.44
C GLU A 134 -4.61 15.08 -15.40
N ARG A 135 -5.06 13.83 -15.27
CA ARG A 135 -4.40 12.79 -14.46
C ARG A 135 -3.15 12.21 -15.15
N GLY A 136 -2.79 12.70 -16.33
CA GLY A 136 -1.66 12.18 -17.13
C GLY A 136 -1.89 10.74 -17.58
N GLY A 137 -3.12 10.35 -17.88
CA GLY A 137 -3.52 9.01 -18.30
C GLY A 137 -3.49 7.97 -17.18
N ARG A 138 -3.49 8.38 -15.92
CA ARG A 138 -3.53 7.46 -14.76
C ARG A 138 -4.97 7.14 -14.37
N PRO A 139 -5.26 5.92 -13.87
CA PRO A 139 -6.58 5.58 -13.37
C PRO A 139 -6.93 6.35 -12.08
N ARG A 140 -8.22 6.44 -11.80
CA ARG A 140 -8.73 6.81 -10.47
C ARG A 140 -8.45 5.68 -9.49
N LEU A 141 -8.18 6.02 -8.24
CA LEU A 141 -7.97 5.04 -7.17
C LEU A 141 -9.06 5.20 -6.11
N SER A 142 -9.74 4.11 -5.83
CA SER A 142 -10.67 4.02 -4.70
C SER A 142 -10.17 2.96 -3.72
N PHE A 143 -10.44 3.17 -2.44
CA PHE A 143 -9.98 2.28 -1.38
C PHE A 143 -11.19 1.71 -0.64
N GLU A 144 -11.24 0.38 -0.49
CA GLU A 144 -12.33 -0.32 0.18
C GLU A 144 -11.80 -1.60 0.87
N GLY A 145 -12.67 -2.33 1.61
CA GLY A 145 -12.29 -3.58 2.27
C GLY A 145 -11.58 -3.39 3.61
N PHE A 146 -11.64 -2.19 4.18
CA PHE A 146 -11.13 -1.87 5.51
C PHE A 146 -12.24 -1.86 6.59
N ASN A 147 -13.48 -2.03 6.19
CA ASN A 147 -14.66 -2.20 7.04
C ASN A 147 -15.69 -3.13 6.37
N ILE A 148 -16.81 -3.38 7.05
CA ILE A 148 -17.98 -4.07 6.51
C ILE A 148 -19.12 -3.05 6.48
N ASP A 149 -19.07 -2.17 5.50
CA ASP A 149 -20.08 -1.14 5.27
C ASP A 149 -20.72 -1.35 3.90
N ASN A 150 -21.96 -1.82 3.92
CA ASN A 150 -22.71 -2.10 2.69
C ASN A 150 -22.99 -0.83 1.89
N ASP A 151 -23.24 0.30 2.53
CA ASP A 151 -23.57 1.55 1.83
C ASP A 151 -22.35 2.11 1.12
N SER A 152 -21.16 2.03 1.75
CA SER A 152 -19.90 2.41 1.12
C SER A 152 -19.58 1.52 -0.08
N ALA A 153 -19.62 0.20 0.11
CA ALA A 153 -19.33 -0.76 -0.96
C ALA A 153 -20.31 -0.64 -2.13
N GLN A 154 -21.62 -0.50 -1.86
CA GLN A 154 -22.63 -0.32 -2.89
C GLN A 154 -22.47 1.03 -3.59
N GLY A 155 -22.25 2.11 -2.87
CA GLY A 155 -22.02 3.43 -3.42
C GLY A 155 -20.81 3.47 -4.37
N LEU A 156 -19.72 2.80 -3.98
CA LEU A 156 -18.57 2.65 -4.86
C LEU A 156 -18.91 1.84 -6.11
N LEU A 157 -19.66 0.74 -5.97
CA LEU A 157 -20.09 -0.07 -7.11
C LEU A 157 -20.98 0.72 -8.09
N ASP A 158 -21.87 1.57 -7.58
CA ASP A 158 -22.70 2.44 -8.41
C ASP A 158 -21.85 3.42 -9.22
N VAL A 159 -20.81 3.98 -8.61
CA VAL A 159 -19.82 4.82 -9.31
C VAL A 159 -19.06 4.02 -10.38
N LEU A 160 -18.67 2.77 -10.09
CA LEU A 160 -17.97 1.91 -11.06
C LEU A 160 -18.83 1.57 -12.29
N ARG A 161 -20.13 1.38 -12.08
CA ARG A 161 -21.12 1.08 -13.14
C ARG A 161 -21.59 2.31 -13.92
N SER A 162 -21.28 3.51 -13.46
CA SER A 162 -21.69 4.77 -14.06
C SER A 162 -20.47 5.54 -14.59
N PRO A 163 -19.97 5.19 -15.79
CA PRO A 163 -18.81 5.89 -16.34
C PRO A 163 -19.13 7.35 -16.64
N PRO A 164 -18.18 8.28 -16.46
CA PRO A 164 -18.36 9.66 -16.83
C PRO A 164 -18.66 9.80 -18.32
N GLY A 165 -19.76 10.46 -18.66
CA GLY A 165 -20.15 10.71 -20.06
C GLY A 165 -21.04 9.65 -20.70
N GLY A 166 -21.48 8.62 -19.96
CA GLY A 166 -22.42 7.61 -20.48
C GLY A 166 -21.85 6.76 -21.63
N GLY A 167 -20.55 6.47 -21.60
CA GLY A 167 -19.88 5.67 -22.63
C GLY A 167 -20.38 4.22 -22.69
N ASP A 168 -20.30 3.60 -23.86
CA ASP A 168 -20.52 2.17 -24.04
C ASP A 168 -19.53 1.34 -23.22
N GLY A 169 -19.88 0.10 -22.89
CA GLY A 169 -19.05 -0.81 -22.07
C GLY A 169 -17.61 -0.99 -22.57
N ASP A 170 -17.36 -0.83 -23.85
CA ASP A 170 -16.03 -0.88 -24.48
C ASP A 170 -15.19 0.39 -24.27
N ASP A 171 -15.76 1.46 -23.72
CA ASP A 171 -14.98 2.68 -23.43
C ASP A 171 -14.03 2.43 -22.24
N LEU A 172 -12.75 2.78 -22.41
CA LEU A 172 -11.75 2.74 -21.35
C LEU A 172 -12.23 3.39 -20.05
N LEU A 173 -13.04 4.46 -20.16
CA LEU A 173 -13.60 5.17 -19.01
C LEU A 173 -14.60 4.32 -18.21
N ALA A 174 -15.19 3.29 -18.82
CA ALA A 174 -16.06 2.33 -18.17
C ALA A 174 -15.31 1.16 -17.52
N GLN A 175 -14.05 0.94 -17.91
CA GLN A 175 -13.27 -0.21 -17.42
C GLN A 175 -12.71 0.05 -16.03
N TRP A 176 -12.76 -1.00 -15.20
CA TRP A 176 -12.19 -0.97 -13.86
C TRP A 176 -11.51 -2.28 -13.50
N ALA A 177 -10.61 -2.24 -12.53
CA ALA A 177 -9.91 -3.38 -11.98
C ALA A 177 -9.89 -3.31 -10.46
N MET A 178 -9.58 -4.44 -9.82
CA MET A 178 -9.33 -4.47 -8.39
C MET A 178 -7.93 -4.99 -8.08
N LEU A 179 -7.33 -4.45 -7.00
CA LEU A 179 -6.10 -4.92 -6.38
C LEU A 179 -6.45 -5.39 -4.97
N VAL A 180 -6.20 -6.66 -4.68
CA VAL A 180 -6.42 -7.24 -3.35
C VAL A 180 -5.08 -7.36 -2.65
N VAL A 181 -4.96 -6.74 -1.48
CA VAL A 181 -3.75 -6.75 -0.67
C VAL A 181 -4.07 -7.36 0.69
N SER A 182 -3.54 -8.55 0.97
CA SER A 182 -3.74 -9.25 2.24
C SER A 182 -2.51 -10.10 2.57
N LYS A 183 -1.96 -9.96 3.79
CA LYS A 183 -0.85 -10.78 4.29
C LYS A 183 -1.30 -12.22 4.54
N SER A 184 -2.41 -12.40 5.26
CA SER A 184 -2.91 -13.73 5.68
C SER A 184 -3.85 -14.39 4.68
N GLY A 185 -4.45 -13.61 3.78
CA GLY A 185 -5.55 -14.07 2.91
C GLY A 185 -6.87 -14.33 3.65
N GLY A 186 -6.87 -14.33 4.99
CA GLY A 186 -8.01 -14.68 5.83
C GLY A 186 -8.71 -13.53 6.53
N THR A 187 -8.32 -12.28 6.26
CA THR A 187 -8.95 -11.10 6.87
C THR A 187 -10.39 -10.96 6.36
N LEU A 188 -11.35 -10.98 7.28
CA LEU A 188 -12.77 -11.07 6.97
C LEU A 188 -13.27 -9.92 6.09
N GLU A 189 -12.92 -8.68 6.45
CA GLU A 189 -13.35 -7.47 5.75
C GLU A 189 -12.84 -7.47 4.30
N THR A 190 -11.54 -7.72 4.12
CA THR A 190 -10.94 -7.80 2.80
C THR A 190 -11.49 -8.97 1.98
N ALA A 191 -11.73 -10.13 2.60
CA ALA A 191 -12.28 -11.31 1.92
C ALA A 191 -13.74 -11.08 1.48
N ALA A 192 -14.55 -10.45 2.34
CA ALA A 192 -15.94 -10.09 2.03
C ALA A 192 -16.01 -9.08 0.88
N ALA A 193 -15.25 -7.99 0.96
CA ALA A 193 -15.17 -6.99 -0.10
C ALA A 193 -14.65 -7.60 -1.42
N THR A 194 -13.62 -8.45 -1.36
CA THR A 194 -13.11 -9.15 -2.55
C THR A 194 -14.19 -9.96 -3.23
N ARG A 195 -14.97 -10.73 -2.47
CA ARG A 195 -16.05 -11.55 -3.03
C ARG A 195 -17.15 -10.68 -3.64
N PHE A 196 -17.51 -9.58 -2.97
CA PHE A 196 -18.52 -8.64 -3.45
C PHE A 196 -18.12 -8.01 -4.80
N PHE A 197 -16.93 -7.41 -4.88
CA PHE A 197 -16.46 -6.77 -6.10
C PHE A 197 -16.10 -7.77 -7.21
N LEU A 198 -15.63 -8.97 -6.88
CA LEU A 198 -15.37 -10.03 -7.86
C LEU A 198 -16.64 -10.50 -8.54
N ASN A 199 -17.73 -10.67 -7.77
CA ASN A 199 -19.04 -11.02 -8.34
C ASN A 199 -19.52 -9.93 -9.29
N ALA A 200 -19.43 -8.66 -8.87
CA ALA A 200 -19.81 -7.52 -9.71
C ALA A 200 -19.01 -7.42 -11.01
N LEU A 201 -17.69 -7.69 -10.93
CA LEU A 201 -16.80 -7.74 -12.10
C LEU A 201 -17.17 -8.89 -13.03
N SER A 202 -17.44 -10.08 -12.49
CA SER A 202 -17.84 -11.26 -13.26
C SER A 202 -19.17 -11.03 -13.99
N ASP A 203 -20.09 -10.33 -13.36
CA ASP A 203 -21.40 -10.06 -13.96
C ASP A 203 -21.30 -9.02 -15.09
N SER A 204 -20.43 -8.02 -14.98
CA SER A 204 -20.15 -7.08 -16.07
C SER A 204 -19.54 -7.77 -17.29
N LEU A 205 -18.66 -8.76 -17.10
CA LEU A 205 -18.04 -9.52 -18.19
C LEU A 205 -19.02 -10.50 -18.89
N LYS A 206 -20.10 -10.92 -18.23
CA LYS A 206 -21.12 -11.80 -18.83
C LYS A 206 -22.19 -11.04 -19.63
N GLY A 207 -22.38 -9.77 -19.36
CA GLY A 207 -23.32 -8.90 -20.07
C GLY A 207 -22.90 -8.57 -21.50
N ASP A 208 -21.63 -8.80 -21.83
CA ASP A 208 -21.03 -8.53 -23.16
C ASP A 208 -20.97 -9.80 -24.06
N ALA A 209 -21.62 -10.90 -23.67
CA ALA A 209 -21.74 -12.15 -24.42
C ALA A 209 -23.22 -12.38 -24.86
#